data_12a0c97051a23c9ddd86a023c907749e
#
_entry.id   12a0c97051a23c9ddd86a023c907749e
#
_cell.length_a   1.000
_cell.length_b   1.000
_cell.length_c   1.000
_cell.angle_alpha   90.00
_cell.angle_beta   90.00
_cell.angle_gamma   90.00
#
_symmetry.space_group_name_H-M   'P 1'
#
loop_
_entity.id
_entity.type
_entity.pdbx_description
1 polymer ?
#
loop_
_entity_poly.entity_id
_entity_poly.type
_entity_poly.pdbx_seq_one_letter_code
_entity_poly.pdbx_strand_id
1 'polypeptide(L)'
;MSIKNAATEHPILKLLAERWSPYGFEDRPVSESDLRSLFEAARWAASSYNEQPWNYLVATRENPPEFERLLSCLVEANQTWAKTAPVLVLGVVSLQFATNKKDNRAAVHDLGLAAGNLSVEATVRGLSVHQMIGILPDKAREVYGIPEHFEAWTAMAIGYKADPATLTDGLRERDVTPRQRKPLNKFVFTGQWGQASSLTQKKVS
;
A
#
# COMPACT_ATOMS: atom_id res chain seq x y z
N MET A 1 -9.71 -3.93 22.26
CA MET A 1 -9.20 -3.22 21.05
C MET A 1 -7.89 -3.85 20.64
N SER A 2 -7.62 -3.96 19.31
CA SER A 2 -6.34 -4.49 18.85
C SER A 2 -5.20 -3.53 19.23
N ILE A 3 -4.04 -4.05 19.63
CA ILE A 3 -2.83 -3.27 19.90
C ILE A 3 -2.38 -2.43 18.68
N LYS A 4 -2.84 -2.82 17.48
CA LYS A 4 -2.58 -2.11 16.21
C LYS A 4 -3.57 -1.00 15.90
N ASN A 5 -4.62 -0.79 16.71
CA ASN A 5 -5.50 0.35 16.51
C ASN A 5 -4.73 1.66 16.71
N ALA A 6 -4.97 2.64 15.83
CA ALA A 6 -4.32 3.93 15.95
C ALA A 6 -4.75 4.65 17.24
N ALA A 7 -3.78 5.08 18.04
CA ALA A 7 -4.01 6.03 19.12
C ALA A 7 -4.12 7.45 18.52
N THR A 8 -5.34 7.89 18.22
CA THR A 8 -5.59 9.15 17.52
C THR A 8 -5.80 10.30 18.51
N GLU A 9 -5.27 11.49 18.19
CA GLU A 9 -5.49 12.70 18.97
C GLU A 9 -6.85 13.38 18.64
N HIS A 10 -7.38 13.10 17.44
CA HIS A 10 -8.65 13.62 16.93
C HIS A 10 -9.48 12.49 16.32
N PRO A 11 -10.81 12.63 16.25
CA PRO A 11 -11.68 11.62 15.63
C PRO A 11 -11.35 11.45 14.14
N ILE A 12 -11.23 10.19 13.72
CA ILE A 12 -11.10 9.81 12.30
C ILE A 12 -12.03 8.63 12.01
N LEU A 13 -12.19 8.29 10.74
CA LEU A 13 -12.93 7.08 10.36
C LEU A 13 -12.31 5.84 11.02
N LYS A 14 -13.16 4.98 11.59
CA LYS A 14 -12.76 3.73 12.26
C LYS A 14 -11.85 2.87 11.37
N LEU A 15 -12.16 2.77 10.08
CA LEU A 15 -11.37 2.02 9.09
C LEU A 15 -9.92 2.51 8.99
N LEU A 16 -9.69 3.83 9.02
CA LEU A 16 -8.35 4.40 9.02
C LEU A 16 -7.59 4.09 10.32
N ALA A 17 -8.31 4.07 11.45
CA ALA A 17 -7.72 3.72 12.74
C ALA A 17 -7.38 2.22 12.82
N GLU A 18 -8.16 1.34 12.20
CA GLU A 18 -7.99 -0.11 12.22
C GLU A 18 -7.00 -0.62 11.16
N ARG A 19 -6.91 0.05 10.01
CA ARG A 19 -6.02 -0.35 8.90
C ARG A 19 -4.55 -0.33 9.33
N TRP A 20 -3.85 -1.43 9.12
CA TRP A 20 -2.39 -1.53 9.30
C TRP A 20 -1.79 -2.53 8.32
N SER A 21 -0.47 -2.66 8.28
CA SER A 21 0.28 -3.47 7.32
C SER A 21 0.93 -4.66 8.05
N PRO A 22 0.30 -5.85 8.07
CA PRO A 22 0.85 -7.04 8.72
C PRO A 22 2.01 -7.63 7.91
N TYR A 23 2.91 -8.33 8.59
CA TYR A 23 3.97 -9.13 7.96
C TYR A 23 3.56 -10.59 7.77
N GLY A 24 2.50 -11.05 8.43
CA GLY A 24 1.99 -12.40 8.30
C GLY A 24 0.59 -12.45 7.69
N PHE A 25 0.38 -13.42 6.81
CA PHE A 25 -0.90 -13.66 6.16
C PHE A 25 -1.34 -15.11 6.37
N GLU A 26 -2.66 -15.32 6.46
CA GLU A 26 -3.27 -16.65 6.50
C GLU A 26 -3.09 -17.34 5.14
N ASP A 27 -2.98 -18.65 5.17
CA ASP A 27 -3.05 -19.52 3.97
C ASP A 27 -4.51 -19.66 3.52
N ARG A 28 -5.09 -18.53 3.11
CA ARG A 28 -6.48 -18.41 2.68
C ARG A 28 -6.54 -17.58 1.40
N PRO A 29 -7.11 -18.10 0.31
CA PRO A 29 -7.24 -17.35 -0.93
C PRO A 29 -8.15 -16.13 -0.75
N VAL A 30 -7.88 -15.08 -1.53
CA VAL A 30 -8.74 -13.91 -1.65
C VAL A 30 -9.66 -14.11 -2.83
N SER A 31 -10.96 -13.92 -2.64
CA SER A 31 -11.93 -14.12 -3.71
C SER A 31 -11.69 -13.13 -4.87
N GLU A 32 -11.95 -13.57 -6.12
CA GLU A 32 -11.91 -12.68 -7.27
C GLU A 32 -12.85 -11.48 -7.12
N SER A 33 -14.01 -11.69 -6.48
CA SER A 33 -14.97 -10.61 -6.21
C SER A 33 -14.39 -9.55 -5.31
N ASP A 34 -13.65 -9.94 -4.25
CA ASP A 34 -12.96 -9.01 -3.38
C ASP A 34 -11.87 -8.26 -4.15
N LEU A 35 -11.03 -8.98 -4.90
CA LEU A 35 -9.97 -8.35 -5.71
C LEU A 35 -10.54 -7.32 -6.71
N ARG A 36 -11.63 -7.65 -7.41
CA ARG A 36 -12.30 -6.70 -8.31
C ARG A 36 -12.75 -5.45 -7.58
N SER A 37 -13.30 -5.59 -6.37
CA SER A 37 -13.73 -4.42 -5.58
C SER A 37 -12.55 -3.59 -5.09
N LEU A 38 -11.41 -4.19 -4.74
CA LEU A 38 -10.21 -3.46 -4.38
C LEU A 38 -9.70 -2.60 -5.54
N PHE A 39 -9.63 -3.16 -6.74
CA PHE A 39 -9.21 -2.42 -7.92
C PHE A 39 -10.27 -1.40 -8.39
N GLU A 40 -11.55 -1.68 -8.16
CA GLU A 40 -12.61 -0.70 -8.39
C GLU A 40 -12.43 0.52 -7.47
N ALA A 41 -12.13 0.32 -6.19
CA ALA A 41 -11.83 1.42 -5.27
C ALA A 41 -10.59 2.21 -5.71
N ALA A 42 -9.53 1.52 -6.17
CA ALA A 42 -8.35 2.17 -6.75
C ALA A 42 -8.71 3.02 -7.97
N ARG A 43 -9.56 2.52 -8.87
CA ARG A 43 -10.01 3.20 -10.09
C ARG A 43 -10.70 4.53 -9.82
N TRP A 44 -11.37 4.69 -8.68
CA TRP A 44 -12.07 5.91 -8.29
C TRP A 44 -11.21 6.90 -7.51
N ALA A 45 -9.89 6.69 -7.46
CA ALA A 45 -8.99 7.71 -6.92
C ALA A 45 -8.95 8.96 -7.81
N ALA A 46 -8.72 10.11 -7.18
CA ALA A 46 -8.44 11.32 -7.93
C ALA A 46 -7.08 11.22 -8.62
N SER A 47 -6.93 11.88 -9.77
CA SER A 47 -5.66 12.02 -10.45
C SER A 47 -5.55 13.37 -11.17
N SER A 48 -4.32 13.84 -11.38
CA SER A 48 -4.06 15.07 -12.12
C SER A 48 -4.63 14.97 -13.54
N TYR A 49 -5.48 15.90 -13.92
CA TYR A 49 -6.19 15.92 -15.22
C TYR A 49 -6.98 14.64 -15.53
N ASN A 50 -7.35 13.87 -14.52
CA ASN A 50 -7.98 12.56 -14.67
C ASN A 50 -7.15 11.58 -15.53
N GLU A 51 -5.83 11.67 -15.45
CA GLU A 51 -4.89 10.86 -16.24
C GLU A 51 -4.90 9.37 -15.86
N GLN A 52 -5.19 9.06 -14.59
CA GLN A 52 -5.29 7.68 -14.09
C GLN A 52 -4.02 6.86 -14.41
N PRO A 53 -2.84 7.33 -13.98
CA PRO A 53 -1.55 6.80 -14.44
C PRO A 53 -1.17 5.44 -13.86
N TRP A 54 -1.98 4.88 -12.97
CA TRP A 54 -1.76 3.61 -12.30
C TRP A 54 -2.07 2.40 -13.17
N ASN A 55 -1.20 1.40 -13.09
CA ASN A 55 -1.37 0.08 -13.68
C ASN A 55 -0.99 -0.96 -12.64
N TYR A 56 -1.55 -2.16 -12.72
CA TYR A 56 -1.30 -3.20 -11.75
C TYR A 56 -1.02 -4.54 -12.42
N LEU A 57 0.07 -5.19 -12.02
CA LEU A 57 0.34 -6.60 -12.30
C LEU A 57 -0.06 -7.38 -11.03
N VAL A 58 -0.84 -8.42 -11.19
CA VAL A 58 -1.43 -9.16 -10.06
C VAL A 58 -1.08 -10.63 -10.18
N ALA A 59 -0.59 -11.20 -9.10
CA ALA A 59 -0.29 -12.62 -9.00
C ALA A 59 -0.93 -13.22 -7.75
N THR A 60 -1.57 -14.38 -7.91
CA THR A 60 -2.16 -15.14 -6.80
C THR A 60 -1.42 -16.46 -6.59
N ARG A 61 -1.40 -16.95 -5.35
CA ARG A 61 -0.78 -18.25 -5.03
C ARG A 61 -1.46 -19.43 -5.73
N GLU A 62 -2.67 -19.25 -6.26
CA GLU A 62 -3.37 -20.25 -7.08
C GLU A 62 -2.72 -20.42 -8.47
N ASN A 63 -1.88 -19.47 -8.90
CA ASN A 63 -1.01 -19.57 -10.07
C ASN A 63 0.47 -19.44 -9.63
N PRO A 64 1.09 -20.53 -9.14
CA PRO A 64 2.43 -20.48 -8.56
C PRO A 64 3.51 -19.92 -9.49
N PRO A 65 3.55 -20.26 -10.80
CA PRO A 65 4.57 -19.68 -11.69
C PRO A 65 4.50 -18.15 -11.77
N GLU A 66 3.30 -17.58 -11.84
CA GLU A 66 3.12 -16.12 -11.89
C GLU A 66 3.40 -15.47 -10.52
N PHE A 67 3.02 -16.15 -9.43
CA PHE A 67 3.30 -15.69 -8.09
C PHE A 67 4.82 -15.60 -7.82
N GLU A 68 5.58 -16.64 -8.14
CA GLU A 68 7.04 -16.67 -8.01
C GLU A 68 7.71 -15.63 -8.92
N ARG A 69 7.17 -15.44 -10.11
CA ARG A 69 7.63 -14.42 -11.04
C ARG A 69 7.52 -13.03 -10.44
N LEU A 70 6.37 -12.65 -9.86
CA LEU A 70 6.19 -11.36 -9.21
C LEU A 70 7.00 -11.27 -7.92
N LEU A 71 7.02 -12.32 -7.10
CA LEU A 71 7.81 -12.38 -5.88
C LEU A 71 9.29 -12.09 -6.16
N SER A 72 9.82 -12.61 -7.29
CA SER A 72 11.21 -12.38 -7.71
C SER A 72 11.54 -10.92 -8.00
N CYS A 73 10.54 -10.07 -8.23
CA CYS A 73 10.70 -8.63 -8.44
C CYS A 73 10.82 -7.84 -7.12
N LEU A 74 10.69 -8.48 -5.97
CA LEU A 74 10.89 -7.85 -4.66
C LEU A 74 12.35 -8.01 -4.22
N VAL A 75 12.83 -7.09 -3.36
CA VAL A 75 14.10 -7.29 -2.66
C VAL A 75 13.99 -8.48 -1.71
N GLU A 76 15.10 -9.19 -1.48
CA GLU A 76 15.14 -10.42 -0.67
C GLU A 76 14.48 -10.25 0.71
N ALA A 77 14.74 -9.14 1.39
CA ALA A 77 14.13 -8.84 2.69
C ALA A 77 12.58 -8.83 2.65
N ASN A 78 11.97 -8.47 1.53
CA ASN A 78 10.52 -8.50 1.35
C ASN A 78 10.05 -9.90 0.91
N GLN A 79 10.80 -10.61 0.07
CA GLN A 79 10.44 -11.97 -0.35
C GLN A 79 10.25 -12.91 0.85
N THR A 80 11.07 -12.78 1.90
CA THR A 80 11.06 -13.65 3.07
C THR A 80 9.71 -13.75 3.76
N TRP A 81 8.93 -12.66 3.79
CA TRP A 81 7.63 -12.61 4.44
C TRP A 81 6.46 -12.47 3.44
N ALA A 82 6.65 -11.74 2.33
CA ALA A 82 5.60 -11.52 1.34
C ALA A 82 5.14 -12.81 0.64
N LYS A 83 6.00 -13.82 0.58
CA LYS A 83 5.65 -15.16 0.06
C LYS A 83 4.51 -15.84 0.80
N THR A 84 4.18 -15.40 2.01
CA THR A 84 3.03 -15.95 2.78
C THR A 84 1.70 -15.33 2.34
N ALA A 85 1.71 -14.20 1.67
CA ALA A 85 0.49 -13.56 1.20
C ALA A 85 -0.18 -14.37 0.07
N PRO A 86 -1.50 -14.48 0.04
CA PRO A 86 -2.22 -15.13 -1.05
C PRO A 86 -2.17 -14.35 -2.36
N VAL A 87 -1.95 -13.03 -2.30
CA VAL A 87 -1.91 -12.15 -3.49
C VAL A 87 -0.75 -11.18 -3.37
N LEU A 88 0.01 -11.05 -4.46
CA LEU A 88 0.98 -9.99 -4.68
C LEU A 88 0.52 -9.10 -5.82
N VAL A 89 0.78 -7.81 -5.68
CA VAL A 89 0.48 -6.80 -6.70
C VAL A 89 1.70 -5.93 -6.89
N LEU A 90 2.06 -5.66 -8.14
CA LEU A 90 3.08 -4.67 -8.50
C LEU A 90 2.37 -3.45 -9.10
N GLY A 91 2.53 -2.30 -8.46
CA GLY A 91 2.03 -1.01 -8.95
C GLY A 91 3.04 -0.40 -9.94
N VAL A 92 2.57 -0.20 -11.16
CA VAL A 92 3.34 0.37 -12.27
C VAL A 92 2.70 1.70 -12.64
N VAL A 93 3.50 2.73 -12.83
CA VAL A 93 3.03 4.08 -13.10
C VAL A 93 3.44 4.54 -14.50
N SER A 94 2.51 5.21 -15.22
CA SER A 94 2.82 5.94 -16.45
C SER A 94 3.46 7.27 -16.09
N LEU A 95 4.71 7.48 -16.51
CA LEU A 95 5.46 8.70 -16.22
C LEU A 95 5.14 9.87 -17.16
N GLN A 96 4.32 9.65 -18.19
CA GLN A 96 3.93 10.64 -19.17
C GLN A 96 2.41 10.74 -19.30
N PHE A 97 1.92 11.95 -19.61
CA PHE A 97 0.54 12.15 -20.01
C PHE A 97 0.23 11.46 -21.34
N ALA A 98 -0.87 10.72 -21.41
CA ALA A 98 -1.28 10.03 -22.63
C ALA A 98 -1.52 10.99 -23.81
N THR A 99 -2.06 12.18 -23.52
CA THR A 99 -2.51 13.18 -24.50
C THR A 99 -1.35 13.90 -25.21
N ASN A 100 -0.26 14.23 -24.51
CA ASN A 100 0.78 15.11 -25.05
C ASN A 100 2.21 14.61 -24.84
N LYS A 101 2.36 13.44 -24.22
CA LYS A 101 3.65 12.78 -23.92
C LYS A 101 4.62 13.58 -23.05
N LYS A 102 4.15 14.64 -22.39
CA LYS A 102 4.95 15.37 -21.39
C LYS A 102 5.01 14.59 -20.10
N ASP A 103 6.05 14.83 -19.32
CA ASP A 103 6.26 14.20 -18.02
C ASP A 103 5.10 14.51 -17.07
N ASN A 104 4.53 13.45 -16.49
CA ASN A 104 3.51 13.54 -15.47
C ASN A 104 4.13 13.54 -14.07
N ARG A 105 4.42 14.70 -13.54
CA ARG A 105 5.01 14.85 -12.19
C ARG A 105 4.08 14.40 -11.06
N ALA A 106 2.77 14.27 -11.33
CA ALA A 106 1.79 13.79 -10.36
C ALA A 106 1.66 12.25 -10.35
N ALA A 107 2.24 11.54 -11.30
CA ALA A 107 2.01 10.12 -11.54
C ALA A 107 2.17 9.24 -10.29
N VAL A 108 3.25 9.43 -9.55
CA VAL A 108 3.53 8.66 -8.31
C VAL A 108 2.59 9.05 -7.17
N HIS A 109 2.25 10.35 -7.05
CA HIS A 109 1.26 10.82 -6.09
C HIS A 109 -0.10 10.16 -6.36
N ASP A 110 -0.54 10.12 -7.61
CA ASP A 110 -1.83 9.59 -8.02
C ASP A 110 -1.89 8.07 -7.81
N LEU A 111 -0.79 7.34 -8.10
CA LEU A 111 -0.67 5.92 -7.74
C LEU A 111 -0.83 5.70 -6.23
N GLY A 112 -0.25 6.58 -5.40
CA GLY A 112 -0.40 6.54 -3.94
C GLY A 112 -1.84 6.75 -3.48
N LEU A 113 -2.61 7.64 -4.13
CA LEU A 113 -4.04 7.85 -3.86
C LEU A 113 -4.85 6.60 -4.21
N ALA A 114 -4.59 5.98 -5.36
CA ALA A 114 -5.25 4.74 -5.78
C ALA A 114 -4.95 3.58 -4.82
N ALA A 115 -3.70 3.42 -4.41
CA ALA A 115 -3.29 2.42 -3.42
C ALA A 115 -3.89 2.71 -2.02
N GLY A 116 -4.11 3.97 -1.67
CA GLY A 116 -4.81 4.40 -0.46
C GLY A 116 -6.26 3.95 -0.45
N ASN A 117 -7.02 4.23 -1.52
CA ASN A 117 -8.41 3.79 -1.67
C ASN A 117 -8.53 2.27 -1.60
N LEU A 118 -7.69 1.54 -2.34
CA LEU A 118 -7.61 0.08 -2.32
C LEU A 118 -7.40 -0.44 -0.89
N SER A 119 -6.50 0.18 -0.12
CA SER A 119 -6.19 -0.25 1.25
C SER A 119 -7.34 -0.03 2.23
N VAL A 120 -8.13 1.04 2.04
CA VAL A 120 -9.34 1.31 2.85
C VAL A 120 -10.42 0.28 2.52
N GLU A 121 -10.68 0.04 1.24
CA GLU A 121 -11.65 -0.97 0.78
C GLU A 121 -11.28 -2.38 1.28
N ALA A 122 -9.99 -2.74 1.25
CA ALA A 122 -9.52 -4.01 1.81
C ALA A 122 -9.88 -4.13 3.31
N THR A 123 -9.73 -3.05 4.07
CA THR A 123 -10.06 -3.05 5.51
C THR A 123 -11.55 -3.31 5.75
N VAL A 124 -12.44 -2.74 4.93
CA VAL A 124 -13.90 -3.01 4.99
C VAL A 124 -14.19 -4.48 4.80
N ARG A 125 -13.44 -5.17 3.92
CA ARG A 125 -13.60 -6.59 3.59
C ARG A 125 -12.87 -7.54 4.53
N GLY A 126 -12.27 -7.01 5.63
CA GLY A 126 -11.48 -7.82 6.56
C GLY A 126 -10.11 -8.25 6.00
N LEU A 127 -9.74 -7.72 4.85
CA LEU A 127 -8.43 -7.92 4.23
C LEU A 127 -7.43 -6.89 4.76
N SER A 128 -6.16 -7.23 4.62
CA SER A 128 -5.04 -6.34 4.94
C SER A 128 -4.16 -6.14 3.71
N VAL A 129 -3.57 -4.95 3.60
CA VAL A 129 -2.63 -4.59 2.54
C VAL A 129 -1.35 -4.10 3.17
N HIS A 130 -0.22 -4.73 2.82
CA HIS A 130 1.11 -4.25 3.16
C HIS A 130 1.78 -3.72 1.88
N GLN A 131 1.92 -2.40 1.79
CA GLN A 131 2.61 -1.75 0.68
C GLN A 131 4.12 -1.71 0.93
N MET A 132 4.91 -1.91 -0.12
CA MET A 132 6.36 -2.00 -0.11
C MET A 132 6.97 -1.15 -1.21
N ILE A 133 8.07 -0.45 -0.89
CA ILE A 133 8.93 0.18 -1.89
C ILE A 133 10.17 -0.68 -2.21
N GLY A 134 10.43 -1.72 -1.42
CA GLY A 134 11.55 -2.65 -1.62
C GLY A 134 11.27 -3.59 -2.79
N ILE A 135 11.35 -3.09 -4.00
CA ILE A 135 11.21 -3.78 -5.27
C ILE A 135 12.49 -3.64 -6.12
N LEU A 136 12.59 -4.40 -7.18
CA LEU A 136 13.67 -4.37 -8.19
C LEU A 136 13.08 -3.89 -9.53
N PRO A 137 13.01 -2.56 -9.78
CA PRO A 137 12.31 -2.01 -10.96
C PRO A 137 12.85 -2.51 -12.29
N ASP A 138 14.18 -2.61 -12.43
CA ASP A 138 14.82 -3.10 -13.66
C ASP A 138 14.46 -4.56 -13.93
N LYS A 139 14.47 -5.40 -12.88
CA LYS A 139 14.04 -6.79 -12.99
C LYS A 139 12.56 -6.91 -13.34
N ALA A 140 11.70 -6.08 -12.72
CA ALA A 140 10.28 -6.04 -13.06
C ALA A 140 10.08 -5.66 -14.54
N ARG A 141 10.83 -4.69 -15.04
CA ARG A 141 10.81 -4.28 -16.44
C ARG A 141 11.19 -5.43 -17.38
N GLU A 142 12.28 -6.12 -17.07
CA GLU A 142 12.77 -7.26 -17.86
C GLU A 142 11.73 -8.40 -17.89
N VAL A 143 11.26 -8.79 -16.69
CA VAL A 143 10.41 -9.96 -16.49
C VAL A 143 9.00 -9.76 -17.08
N TYR A 144 8.46 -8.52 -17.00
CA TYR A 144 7.11 -8.20 -17.46
C TYR A 144 7.04 -7.40 -18.75
N GLY A 145 8.18 -7.05 -19.36
CA GLY A 145 8.21 -6.25 -20.59
C GLY A 145 7.62 -4.85 -20.38
N ILE A 146 7.83 -4.23 -19.22
CA ILE A 146 7.27 -2.90 -18.91
C ILE A 146 7.88 -1.87 -19.85
N PRO A 147 7.05 -1.09 -20.62
CA PRO A 147 7.56 -0.12 -21.59
C PRO A 147 8.38 1.01 -20.92
N GLU A 148 9.23 1.69 -21.73
CA GLU A 148 10.16 2.72 -21.26
C GLU A 148 9.53 3.83 -20.43
N HIS A 149 8.33 4.30 -20.82
CA HIS A 149 7.62 5.38 -20.12
C HIS A 149 6.76 4.93 -18.93
N PHE A 150 6.89 3.67 -18.55
CA PHE A 150 6.27 3.09 -17.36
C PHE A 150 7.33 2.62 -16.39
N GLU A 151 7.04 2.70 -15.10
CA GLU A 151 7.97 2.26 -14.07
C GLU A 151 7.23 1.51 -12.96
N ALA A 152 7.79 0.38 -12.55
CA ALA A 152 7.36 -0.30 -11.34
C ALA A 152 7.79 0.53 -10.13
N TRP A 153 6.84 0.94 -9.28
CA TRP A 153 7.09 1.88 -8.20
C TRP A 153 6.88 1.29 -6.81
N THR A 154 5.89 0.44 -6.66
CA THR A 154 5.54 -0.15 -5.36
C THR A 154 5.01 -1.56 -5.55
N ALA A 155 5.07 -2.37 -4.51
CA ALA A 155 4.36 -3.63 -4.47
C ALA A 155 3.40 -3.67 -3.28
N MET A 156 2.44 -4.58 -3.31
CA MET A 156 1.49 -4.82 -2.23
C MET A 156 1.36 -6.34 -2.00
N ALA A 157 1.39 -6.73 -0.72
CA ALA A 157 0.95 -8.03 -0.28
C ALA A 157 -0.46 -7.88 0.28
N ILE A 158 -1.42 -8.71 -0.20
CA ILE A 158 -2.84 -8.60 0.13
C ILE A 158 -3.33 -9.96 0.62
N GLY A 159 -4.08 -9.98 1.73
CA GLY A 159 -4.67 -11.18 2.29
C GLY A 159 -5.29 -10.96 3.66
N TYR A 160 -5.69 -12.04 4.28
CA TYR A 160 -6.14 -12.05 5.68
C TYR A 160 -4.93 -12.09 6.59
N LYS A 161 -4.89 -11.23 7.63
CA LYS A 161 -3.77 -11.20 8.58
C LYS A 161 -3.72 -12.49 9.38
N ALA A 162 -2.54 -13.09 9.50
CA ALA A 162 -2.30 -14.25 10.35
C ALA A 162 -2.33 -13.87 11.84
N ASP A 163 -2.51 -14.89 12.69
CA ASP A 163 -2.25 -14.73 14.12
C ASP A 163 -0.74 -14.49 14.33
N PRO A 164 -0.34 -13.41 15.02
CA PRO A 164 1.06 -13.14 15.30
C PRO A 164 1.78 -14.32 16.01
N ALA A 165 1.06 -15.17 16.75
CA ALA A 165 1.62 -16.33 17.40
C ALA A 165 2.19 -17.38 16.42
N THR A 166 1.74 -17.37 15.16
CA THR A 166 2.21 -18.28 14.10
C THR A 166 3.44 -17.77 13.36
N LEU A 167 3.88 -16.55 13.64
CA LEU A 167 5.00 -15.90 12.97
C LEU A 167 6.32 -16.19 13.66
N THR A 168 7.43 -16.09 12.90
CA THR A 168 8.77 -16.06 13.47
C THR A 168 8.94 -14.86 14.41
N ASP A 169 9.83 -14.96 15.40
CA ASP A 169 9.98 -13.97 16.46
C ASP A 169 10.13 -12.53 15.94
N GLY A 170 10.99 -12.31 14.95
CA GLY A 170 11.21 -10.97 14.39
C GLY A 170 10.01 -10.38 13.63
N LEU A 171 9.21 -11.21 12.97
CA LEU A 171 7.98 -10.77 12.31
C LEU A 171 6.85 -10.57 13.33
N ARG A 172 6.77 -11.46 14.32
CA ARG A 172 5.81 -11.36 15.43
C ARG A 172 6.02 -10.05 16.19
N GLU A 173 7.24 -9.71 16.57
CA GLU A 173 7.56 -8.46 17.27
C GLU A 173 7.05 -7.25 16.50
N ARG A 174 7.27 -7.19 15.18
CA ARG A 174 6.76 -6.13 14.32
C ARG A 174 5.23 -6.07 14.31
N ASP A 175 4.57 -7.23 14.30
CA ASP A 175 3.11 -7.32 14.23
C ASP A 175 2.42 -7.04 15.57
N VAL A 176 3.09 -7.15 16.71
CA VAL A 176 2.53 -6.79 18.01
C VAL A 176 2.99 -5.43 18.55
N THR A 177 4.00 -4.79 17.93
CA THR A 177 4.45 -3.45 18.33
C THR A 177 3.37 -2.40 18.01
N PRO A 178 2.99 -1.54 18.98
CA PRO A 178 2.03 -0.45 18.73
C PRO A 178 2.49 0.49 17.62
N ARG A 179 1.54 0.98 16.84
CA ARG A 179 1.82 1.96 15.78
C ARG A 179 2.06 3.35 16.38
N GLN A 180 3.05 4.04 15.84
CA GLN A 180 3.35 5.42 16.20
C GLN A 180 3.29 6.33 14.99
N ARG A 181 2.94 7.59 15.20
CA ARG A 181 2.96 8.64 14.19
C ARG A 181 3.52 9.91 14.81
N LYS A 182 4.11 10.75 13.95
CA LYS A 182 4.51 12.09 14.34
C LYS A 182 3.27 12.88 14.78
N PRO A 183 3.34 13.70 15.82
CA PRO A 183 2.23 14.58 16.20
C PRO A 183 2.00 15.64 15.13
N LEU A 184 0.77 16.16 15.05
CA LEU A 184 0.33 17.08 13.98
C LEU A 184 1.25 18.30 13.84
N ASN A 185 1.75 18.86 14.93
CA ASN A 185 2.63 20.04 14.94
C ASN A 185 3.99 19.82 14.25
N LYS A 186 4.33 18.58 13.86
CA LYS A 186 5.56 18.26 13.14
C LYS A 186 5.41 18.22 11.62
N PHE A 187 4.18 18.40 11.09
CA PHE A 187 3.92 18.36 9.64
C PHE A 187 2.76 19.24 9.17
N VAL A 188 2.08 19.94 10.10
CA VAL A 188 1.03 20.91 9.78
C VAL A 188 1.53 22.29 10.19
N PHE A 189 1.88 23.09 9.21
CA PHE A 189 2.53 24.39 9.41
C PHE A 189 1.68 25.54 8.88
N THR A 190 1.91 26.75 9.41
CA THR A 190 1.30 28.00 8.95
C THR A 190 2.35 29.11 8.93
N GLY A 191 2.32 29.93 7.90
CA GLY A 191 3.24 31.08 7.75
C GLY A 191 4.58 30.67 7.17
N GLN A 192 5.42 30.00 7.93
CA GLN A 192 6.74 29.55 7.51
C GLN A 192 6.90 28.04 7.68
N TRP A 193 7.78 27.44 6.89
CA TRP A 193 8.14 26.03 7.04
C TRP A 193 8.69 25.75 8.44
N GLY A 194 8.13 24.75 9.12
CA GLY A 194 8.52 24.37 10.48
C GLY A 194 7.76 25.12 11.59
N GLN A 195 7.03 26.18 11.29
CA GLN A 195 6.18 26.89 12.25
C GLN A 195 4.84 26.13 12.41
N ALA A 196 4.66 25.49 13.57
CA ALA A 196 3.44 24.72 13.83
C ALA A 196 2.18 25.59 13.75
N SER A 197 1.16 25.11 13.02
CA SER A 197 -0.14 25.77 12.93
C SER A 197 -0.87 25.76 14.28
N SER A 198 -1.59 26.84 14.59
CA SER A 198 -2.48 26.90 15.75
C SER A 198 -3.56 25.82 15.76
N LEU A 199 -3.92 25.27 14.59
CA LEU A 199 -4.84 24.13 14.46
C LEU A 199 -4.34 22.86 15.17
N THR A 200 -3.02 22.76 15.41
CA THR A 200 -2.39 21.61 16.07
C THR A 200 -2.28 21.74 17.58
N GLN A 201 -2.71 22.86 18.15
CA GLN A 201 -2.74 23.08 19.59
C GLN A 201 -4.01 22.48 20.18
N LYS A 202 -3.89 21.71 21.29
CA LYS A 202 -5.06 21.30 22.06
C LYS A 202 -5.70 22.58 22.61
N LYS A 203 -6.97 22.84 22.28
CA LYS A 203 -7.73 23.83 23.03
C LYS A 203 -7.78 23.36 24.48
N VAL A 204 -7.16 24.12 25.38
CA VAL A 204 -7.36 23.92 26.81
C VAL A 204 -8.82 24.30 27.07
N SER A 205 -9.67 23.29 27.26
CA SER A 205 -11.05 23.45 27.73
C SER A 205 -11.08 23.55 29.23
#